data_057b356dd0b9b580e75dadb6ad795bbd
#
_entry.id   057b356dd0b9b580e75dadb6ad795bbd
#
_cell.length_a   1.000
_cell.length_b   1.000
_cell.length_c   1.000
_cell.angle_alpha   90.00
_cell.angle_beta   90.00
_cell.angle_gamma   90.00
#
_symmetry.space_group_name_H-M   'P 1'
#
loop_
_entity.id
_entity.type
_entity.pdbx_description
1 polymer ?
#
loop_
_entity_poly.entity_id
_entity_poly.type
_entity_poly.pdbx_seq_one_letter_code
_entity_poly.pdbx_strand_id
1 'polypeptide(L)'
;MIRPRVARAALALAISLALNSAGAMEPWRILAQSKRLTPQPPWPAGDERGMANQVGAATWARCAWHLGNAKAKAYELSHLRSNTMPLSAFSGPYVQRPKPTASIPGTAHAFNLEQYEAGAEPGQQATQIDALGHFGVLKAPWDGKGPIAVEDAVYYGGYTQKQVKPTPDSGLLKLGMEKAPPIVTSAVLLDAKKAVGGGQPMKAGELVTAKHIEQMLKAQGLGKRGVLPGDVVYVYTGWGDYWQDPDTEKFYYTKAPGLSYDAAKYLGERRIVAIGLDTPFVDAVPEGMLAGKAGPAAGVPQGLPFALHHHMLTQMGIHHIENAKLDELARDKVWTSCTLVLPNREKGSAGSPIRPVSYGVPAQN
;
A
#
# COMPACT_ATOMS: atom_id res chain seq x y z
N MET A 1 27.53 -42.79 41.41
CA MET A 1 26.34 -41.94 41.29
C MET A 1 26.73 -40.65 40.56
N ILE A 2 26.63 -40.64 39.25
CA ILE A 2 26.94 -39.48 38.39
C ILE A 2 25.62 -38.81 38.05
N ARG A 3 25.49 -37.53 38.41
CA ARG A 3 24.23 -36.76 38.33
C ARG A 3 23.91 -36.29 36.89
N PRO A 4 22.67 -36.31 36.45
CA PRO A 4 22.27 -35.87 35.12
C PRO A 4 22.05 -34.36 35.09
N ARG A 5 23.12 -33.57 35.08
CA ARG A 5 23.03 -32.09 34.94
C ARG A 5 23.45 -31.58 33.56
N VAL A 6 24.06 -32.40 32.71
CA VAL A 6 24.59 -31.98 31.42
C VAL A 6 23.53 -32.01 30.30
N ALA A 7 22.53 -32.87 30.40
CA ALA A 7 21.52 -33.03 29.33
C ALA A 7 20.52 -31.84 29.23
N ARG A 8 20.26 -31.10 30.33
CA ARG A 8 19.32 -29.96 30.30
C ARG A 8 19.92 -28.69 29.71
N ALA A 9 21.22 -28.49 29.83
CA ALA A 9 21.92 -27.33 29.26
C ALA A 9 22.07 -27.42 27.73
N ALA A 10 22.29 -28.64 27.20
CA ALA A 10 22.43 -28.87 25.78
C ALA A 10 21.09 -28.71 25.02
N LEU A 11 19.97 -29.08 25.65
CA LEU A 11 18.64 -28.93 25.04
C LEU A 11 18.17 -27.47 25.02
N ALA A 12 18.49 -26.68 26.05
CA ALA A 12 18.18 -25.26 26.09
C ALA A 12 19.03 -24.46 25.08
N LEU A 13 20.29 -24.83 24.86
CA LEU A 13 21.19 -24.23 23.90
C LEU A 13 20.79 -24.57 22.46
N ALA A 14 20.34 -25.80 22.18
CA ALA A 14 19.86 -26.21 20.87
C ALA A 14 18.55 -25.51 20.47
N ILE A 15 17.66 -25.27 21.45
CA ILE A 15 16.41 -24.50 21.20
C ILE A 15 16.74 -23.01 20.97
N SER A 16 17.72 -22.44 21.66
CA SER A 16 18.17 -21.06 21.43
C SER A 16 18.87 -20.87 20.09
N LEU A 17 19.63 -21.86 19.63
CA LEU A 17 20.30 -21.81 18.32
C LEU A 17 19.34 -22.03 17.14
N ALA A 18 18.31 -22.82 17.30
CA ALA A 18 17.26 -23.00 16.28
C ALA A 18 16.37 -21.77 16.11
N LEU A 19 16.28 -20.91 17.14
CA LEU A 19 15.55 -19.64 17.09
C LEU A 19 16.35 -18.49 16.45
N ASN A 20 17.67 -18.63 16.32
CA ASN A 20 18.57 -17.58 15.80
C ASN A 20 18.91 -17.70 14.31
N SER A 21 18.49 -18.74 13.61
CA SER A 21 18.88 -18.99 12.20
C SER A 21 17.79 -18.71 11.15
N ALA A 22 16.57 -18.37 11.58
CA ALA A 22 15.54 -17.90 10.67
C ALA A 22 15.33 -16.40 10.92
N GLY A 23 15.73 -15.55 10.00
CA GLY A 23 15.41 -14.13 10.04
C GLY A 23 13.95 -13.95 10.38
N ALA A 24 13.68 -13.36 11.52
CA ALA A 24 12.40 -12.93 12.13
C ALA A 24 11.11 -13.45 11.50
N MET A 25 10.97 -14.77 11.36
CA MET A 25 9.66 -15.34 11.01
C MET A 25 8.76 -15.34 12.25
N GLU A 26 7.57 -14.79 12.08
CA GLU A 26 6.54 -14.82 13.11
C GLU A 26 6.33 -16.25 13.64
N PRO A 27 6.17 -16.47 14.96
CA PRO A 27 5.97 -17.80 15.49
C PRO A 27 4.73 -18.47 14.88
N TRP A 28 4.86 -19.68 14.42
CA TRP A 28 3.81 -20.43 13.74
C TRP A 28 2.47 -20.48 14.51
N ARG A 29 2.52 -20.44 15.87
CA ARG A 29 1.30 -20.40 16.71
C ARG A 29 0.51 -19.11 16.52
N ILE A 30 1.20 -17.96 16.48
CA ILE A 30 0.58 -16.65 16.20
C ILE A 30 -0.05 -16.66 14.81
N LEU A 31 0.67 -17.16 13.80
CA LEU A 31 0.17 -17.25 12.43
C LEU A 31 -1.09 -18.12 12.34
N ALA A 32 -1.05 -19.32 12.93
CA ALA A 32 -2.18 -20.26 12.90
C ALA A 32 -3.41 -19.71 13.62
N GLN A 33 -3.23 -19.12 14.80
CA GLN A 33 -4.31 -18.51 15.58
C GLN A 33 -4.88 -17.28 14.84
N SER A 34 -4.04 -16.40 14.37
CA SER A 34 -4.43 -15.20 13.63
C SER A 34 -5.27 -15.56 12.40
N LYS A 35 -4.84 -16.53 11.59
CA LYS A 35 -5.57 -16.97 10.41
C LYS A 35 -6.99 -17.43 10.72
N ARG A 36 -7.22 -18.07 11.88
CA ARG A 36 -8.54 -18.55 12.32
C ARG A 36 -9.44 -17.41 12.85
N LEU A 37 -8.83 -16.43 13.52
CA LEU A 37 -9.55 -15.36 14.21
C LEU A 37 -9.74 -14.09 13.39
N THR A 38 -9.07 -13.98 12.23
CA THR A 38 -9.26 -12.84 11.34
C THR A 38 -10.67 -12.88 10.74
N PRO A 39 -11.47 -11.82 10.87
CA PRO A 39 -12.81 -11.74 10.29
C PRO A 39 -12.78 -11.98 8.77
N GLN A 40 -13.89 -12.43 8.22
CA GLN A 40 -13.98 -12.78 6.81
C GLN A 40 -15.24 -12.21 6.18
N PRO A 41 -15.21 -11.84 4.86
CA PRO A 41 -16.41 -11.51 4.12
C PRO A 41 -17.37 -12.72 4.05
N PRO A 42 -18.69 -12.52 3.80
CA PRO A 42 -19.26 -11.22 3.43
C PRO A 42 -19.39 -10.26 4.61
N TRP A 43 -19.18 -8.98 4.33
CA TRP A 43 -19.35 -7.92 5.30
C TRP A 43 -20.83 -7.54 5.42
N PRO A 44 -21.28 -6.90 6.54
CA PRO A 44 -22.64 -6.42 6.68
C PRO A 44 -23.07 -5.49 5.53
N ALA A 45 -24.36 -5.49 5.23
CA ALA A 45 -24.90 -4.54 4.26
C ALA A 45 -24.57 -3.10 4.67
N GLY A 46 -24.14 -2.29 3.72
CA GLY A 46 -23.73 -0.91 3.97
C GLY A 46 -22.29 -0.76 4.46
N ASP A 47 -21.47 -1.82 4.35
CA ASP A 47 -20.05 -1.72 4.66
C ASP A 47 -19.33 -0.70 3.76
N GLU A 48 -18.51 0.13 4.39
CA GLU A 48 -17.67 1.14 3.72
C GLU A 48 -16.16 0.94 4.00
N ARG A 49 -15.77 -0.18 4.62
CA ARG A 49 -14.40 -0.44 5.08
C ARG A 49 -13.69 -1.53 4.30
N GLY A 50 -14.42 -2.35 3.57
CA GLY A 50 -13.86 -3.43 2.77
C GLY A 50 -12.99 -4.38 3.58
N MET A 51 -11.86 -4.77 3.02
CA MET A 51 -10.92 -5.69 3.68
C MET A 51 -10.27 -5.10 4.94
N ALA A 52 -10.36 -3.79 5.18
CA ALA A 52 -9.91 -3.20 6.44
C ALA A 52 -10.72 -3.69 7.67
N ASN A 53 -11.88 -4.30 7.48
CA ASN A 53 -12.60 -5.03 8.52
C ASN A 53 -11.83 -6.23 9.10
N GLN A 54 -10.79 -6.69 8.44
CA GLN A 54 -9.92 -7.76 8.95
C GLN A 54 -8.93 -7.30 10.01
N VAL A 55 -8.67 -5.99 10.09
CA VAL A 55 -7.73 -5.42 11.05
C VAL A 55 -8.33 -5.49 12.44
N GLY A 56 -7.63 -6.12 13.37
CA GLY A 56 -8.09 -6.31 14.75
C GLY A 56 -7.15 -7.19 15.56
N ALA A 57 -7.64 -7.76 16.66
CA ALA A 57 -6.83 -8.51 17.61
C ALA A 57 -5.94 -9.59 16.97
N ALA A 58 -6.48 -10.31 15.96
CA ALA A 58 -5.74 -11.36 15.27
C ALA A 58 -4.55 -10.82 14.46
N THR A 59 -4.74 -9.72 13.73
CA THR A 59 -3.67 -9.08 12.94
C THR A 59 -2.71 -8.32 13.84
N TRP A 60 -3.21 -7.73 14.93
CA TRP A 60 -2.38 -7.05 15.94
C TRP A 60 -1.45 -8.01 16.67
N ALA A 61 -1.86 -9.25 16.90
CA ALA A 61 -0.98 -10.27 17.50
C ALA A 61 0.24 -10.54 16.61
N ARG A 62 0.07 -10.57 15.27
CA ARG A 62 1.21 -10.65 14.33
C ARG A 62 2.09 -9.42 14.40
N CYS A 63 1.48 -8.25 14.47
CA CYS A 63 2.16 -6.96 14.59
C CYS A 63 3.00 -6.88 15.87
N ALA A 64 2.42 -7.28 17.00
CA ALA A 64 3.07 -7.26 18.30
C ALA A 64 4.38 -8.09 18.34
N TRP A 65 4.46 -9.17 17.55
CA TRP A 65 5.68 -9.95 17.40
C TRP A 65 6.85 -9.10 16.89
N HIS A 66 6.62 -8.27 15.88
CA HIS A 66 7.64 -7.38 15.33
C HIS A 66 7.98 -6.25 16.28
N LEU A 67 6.97 -5.62 16.89
CA LEU A 67 7.14 -4.52 17.83
C LEU A 67 7.86 -4.93 19.11
N GLY A 68 7.63 -6.16 19.59
CA GLY A 68 8.30 -6.71 20.78
C GLY A 68 9.72 -7.23 20.54
N ASN A 69 10.22 -7.22 19.31
CA ASN A 69 11.55 -7.73 19.00
C ASN A 69 12.62 -6.65 19.20
N ALA A 70 13.56 -6.86 20.12
CA ALA A 70 14.62 -5.91 20.44
C ALA A 70 15.57 -5.57 19.26
N LYS A 71 15.56 -6.36 18.18
CA LYS A 71 16.33 -6.11 16.95
C LYS A 71 15.51 -5.40 15.86
N ALA A 72 14.23 -5.12 16.12
CA ALA A 72 13.40 -4.42 15.15
C ALA A 72 13.89 -2.98 14.95
N LYS A 73 13.82 -2.52 13.70
CA LYS A 73 14.04 -1.13 13.30
C LYS A 73 12.74 -0.55 12.75
N ALA A 74 12.58 0.76 12.86
CA ALA A 74 11.55 1.51 12.19
C ALA A 74 12.02 1.88 10.77
N TYR A 75 11.14 1.72 9.79
CA TYR A 75 11.36 2.07 8.40
C TYR A 75 10.31 3.08 7.97
N GLU A 76 10.75 4.22 7.49
CA GLU A 76 9.91 5.24 6.89
C GLU A 76 9.54 4.81 5.47
N LEU A 77 8.25 4.69 5.19
CA LEU A 77 7.78 4.22 3.87
C LEU A 77 7.16 5.34 3.04
N SER A 78 7.40 6.59 3.41
CA SER A 78 6.95 7.75 2.63
C SER A 78 8.11 8.53 2.04
N HIS A 79 7.86 9.10 0.87
CA HIS A 79 8.75 10.12 0.32
C HIS A 79 8.52 11.47 1.02
N LEU A 80 9.59 12.26 1.10
CA LEU A 80 9.50 13.64 1.57
C LEU A 80 8.65 14.45 0.58
N ARG A 81 7.73 15.25 1.09
CA ARG A 81 6.92 16.17 0.29
C ARG A 81 7.62 17.52 0.20
N SER A 82 7.74 18.06 -1.00
CA SER A 82 8.35 19.36 -1.26
C SER A 82 7.66 20.06 -2.44
N ASN A 83 7.99 21.34 -2.66
CA ASN A 83 7.48 22.10 -3.80
C ASN A 83 8.02 21.60 -5.14
N THR A 84 9.03 20.75 -5.13
CA THR A 84 9.79 20.31 -6.31
C THR A 84 9.77 18.79 -6.52
N MET A 85 9.01 18.07 -5.66
CA MET A 85 8.84 16.63 -5.77
C MET A 85 8.10 16.22 -7.05
N PRO A 86 8.21 14.96 -7.50
CA PRO A 86 7.38 14.45 -8.59
C PRO A 86 5.89 14.65 -8.34
N LEU A 87 5.17 15.10 -9.36
CA LEU A 87 3.72 15.32 -9.33
C LEU A 87 3.05 14.57 -10.47
N SER A 88 1.92 13.95 -10.17
CA SER A 88 1.04 13.37 -11.19
C SER A 88 0.50 14.45 -12.13
N ALA A 89 0.35 14.09 -13.40
CA ALA A 89 -0.33 14.98 -14.38
C ALA A 89 -1.81 15.22 -14.03
N PHE A 90 -2.41 14.37 -13.21
CA PHE A 90 -3.78 14.51 -12.72
C PHE A 90 -3.89 15.39 -11.49
N SER A 91 -2.78 15.58 -10.75
CA SER A 91 -2.73 16.40 -9.55
C SER A 91 -2.34 17.83 -9.88
N GLY A 92 -2.91 18.78 -9.18
CA GLY A 92 -2.44 20.17 -9.22
C GLY A 92 -1.14 20.38 -8.44
N PRO A 93 -0.58 21.59 -8.43
CA PRO A 93 0.65 21.88 -7.72
C PRO A 93 0.49 21.66 -6.21
N TYR A 94 1.55 21.17 -5.59
CA TYR A 94 1.74 21.20 -4.15
C TYR A 94 2.69 22.35 -3.82
N VAL A 95 2.23 23.29 -3.03
CA VAL A 95 3.03 24.48 -2.66
C VAL A 95 3.00 24.69 -1.16
N GLN A 96 4.16 24.63 -0.54
CA GLN A 96 4.38 25.04 0.84
C GLN A 96 5.09 26.38 0.85
N ARG A 97 4.49 27.38 1.51
CA ARG A 97 5.06 28.73 1.64
C ARG A 97 5.35 29.01 3.11
N PRO A 98 6.62 29.12 3.52
CA PRO A 98 6.96 29.63 4.85
C PRO A 98 6.40 31.04 5.05
N LYS A 99 5.94 31.32 6.26
CA LYS A 99 5.55 32.67 6.70
C LYS A 99 6.66 33.24 7.58
N PRO A 100 6.76 34.57 7.72
CA PRO A 100 7.66 35.19 8.69
C PRO A 100 7.40 34.64 10.09
N THR A 101 8.44 34.50 10.89
CA THR A 101 8.32 34.19 12.32
C THR A 101 7.43 35.20 12.98
N ALA A 102 6.45 34.73 13.71
CA ALA A 102 5.44 35.56 14.40
C ALA A 102 5.63 35.51 15.92
N SER A 103 4.98 36.44 16.60
CA SER A 103 4.91 36.51 18.07
C SER A 103 3.54 37.01 18.50
N ILE A 104 3.20 36.78 19.76
CA ILE A 104 2.01 37.34 20.40
C ILE A 104 2.47 38.61 21.14
N PRO A 105 1.87 39.78 20.87
CA PRO A 105 2.24 41.03 21.54
C PRO A 105 2.23 40.88 23.07
N GLY A 106 3.25 41.43 23.75
CA GLY A 106 3.39 41.36 25.21
C GLY A 106 3.92 40.03 25.75
N THR A 107 4.31 39.09 24.89
CA THR A 107 4.90 37.79 25.29
C THR A 107 6.33 37.64 24.76
N ALA A 108 7.08 36.72 25.34
CA ALA A 108 8.41 36.30 24.86
C ALA A 108 8.36 35.08 23.93
N HIS A 109 7.20 34.75 23.37
CA HIS A 109 7.04 33.61 22.47
C HIS A 109 7.38 33.98 21.02
N ALA A 110 8.05 33.04 20.32
CA ALA A 110 8.23 33.09 18.88
C ALA A 110 7.74 31.78 18.27
N PHE A 111 7.07 31.83 17.11
CA PHE A 111 6.58 30.64 16.42
C PHE A 111 6.67 30.83 14.91
N ASN A 112 6.87 29.69 14.23
CA ASN A 112 6.98 29.61 12.77
C ASN A 112 5.69 29.04 12.19
N LEU A 113 5.32 29.53 11.01
CA LEU A 113 4.09 29.21 10.32
C LEU A 113 4.39 28.91 8.84
N GLU A 114 3.53 28.12 8.26
CA GLU A 114 3.52 27.89 6.81
C GLU A 114 2.09 27.90 6.29
N GLN A 115 1.97 28.07 4.99
CA GLN A 115 0.73 27.94 4.23
C GLN A 115 0.88 26.83 3.21
N TYR A 116 -0.11 25.96 3.13
CA TYR A 116 -0.20 24.93 2.11
C TYR A 116 -1.24 25.32 1.06
N GLU A 117 -0.86 25.13 -0.20
CA GLU A 117 -1.78 25.16 -1.34
C GLU A 117 -1.65 23.82 -2.03
N ALA A 118 -2.73 23.09 -2.11
CA ALA A 118 -2.83 21.86 -2.87
C ALA A 118 -3.80 22.08 -4.02
N GLY A 119 -3.38 21.66 -5.21
CA GLY A 119 -4.22 21.74 -6.42
C GLY A 119 -5.27 20.65 -6.47
N ALA A 120 -5.62 20.19 -7.68
CA ALA A 120 -6.48 19.03 -7.86
C ALA A 120 -5.90 17.78 -7.20
N GLU A 121 -6.76 16.88 -6.78
CA GLU A 121 -6.40 15.59 -6.20
C GLU A 121 -5.34 15.67 -5.06
N PRO A 122 -5.54 16.48 -4.03
CA PRO A 122 -4.55 16.64 -2.97
C PRO A 122 -4.28 15.35 -2.19
N GLY A 123 -5.24 14.43 -2.19
CA GLY A 123 -5.12 13.10 -1.60
C GLY A 123 -4.25 12.13 -2.39
N GLN A 124 -3.93 12.46 -3.65
CA GLN A 124 -3.20 11.60 -4.59
C GLN A 124 -1.79 12.11 -4.88
N GLN A 125 -1.22 12.86 -3.96
CA GLN A 125 0.12 13.45 -4.10
C GLN A 125 1.16 12.77 -3.21
N ALA A 126 2.30 12.36 -3.76
CA ALA A 126 3.37 11.63 -3.11
C ALA A 126 2.89 10.26 -2.58
N THR A 127 3.43 9.78 -1.45
CA THR A 127 2.98 8.53 -0.84
C THR A 127 1.56 8.68 -0.33
N GLN A 128 0.66 7.86 -0.85
CA GLN A 128 -0.79 8.00 -0.70
C GLN A 128 -1.49 6.67 -0.47
N ILE A 129 -2.76 6.76 -0.04
CA ILE A 129 -3.69 5.64 0.01
C ILE A 129 -5.03 6.04 -0.63
N ASP A 130 -5.59 5.15 -1.42
CA ASP A 130 -6.88 5.35 -2.09
C ASP A 130 -8.04 4.91 -1.22
N ALA A 131 -9.09 5.75 -1.22
CA ALA A 131 -10.39 5.40 -0.66
C ALA A 131 -11.13 4.43 -1.58
N LEU A 132 -12.04 3.62 -1.02
CA LEU A 132 -12.84 2.67 -1.83
C LEU A 132 -13.78 3.38 -2.84
N GLY A 133 -14.07 4.65 -2.61
CA GLY A 133 -14.83 5.50 -3.53
C GLY A 133 -14.01 6.18 -4.63
N HIS A 134 -12.67 5.96 -4.66
CA HIS A 134 -11.82 6.55 -5.67
C HIS A 134 -12.12 6.02 -7.08
N PHE A 135 -12.37 4.72 -7.22
CA PHE A 135 -12.71 4.08 -8.50
C PHE A 135 -14.08 3.42 -8.46
N GLY A 136 -14.84 3.60 -9.53
CA GLY A 136 -16.07 2.89 -9.84
C GLY A 136 -15.99 2.28 -11.23
N VAL A 137 -17.00 1.49 -11.60
CA VAL A 137 -17.14 0.91 -12.93
C VAL A 137 -18.41 1.40 -13.58
N LEU A 138 -18.32 1.82 -14.85
CA LEU A 138 -19.47 2.21 -15.65
C LEU A 138 -20.13 0.97 -16.28
N LYS A 139 -21.44 1.03 -16.51
CA LYS A 139 -22.20 -0.01 -17.24
C LYS A 139 -21.74 -0.18 -18.68
N ALA A 140 -21.23 0.90 -19.28
CA ALA A 140 -20.65 0.93 -20.63
C ALA A 140 -19.48 1.93 -20.65
N PRO A 141 -18.51 1.77 -21.58
CA PRO A 141 -17.46 2.76 -21.75
C PRO A 141 -18.04 4.15 -22.03
N TRP A 142 -17.51 5.16 -21.32
CA TRP A 142 -17.89 6.56 -21.54
C TRP A 142 -17.37 7.05 -22.91
N ASP A 143 -18.23 7.73 -23.65
CA ASP A 143 -17.92 8.22 -24.98
C ASP A 143 -17.12 9.55 -25.00
N GLY A 144 -16.74 10.05 -23.83
CA GLY A 144 -16.02 11.32 -23.70
C GLY A 144 -16.91 12.57 -23.75
N LYS A 145 -18.24 12.41 -23.77
CA LYS A 145 -19.17 13.53 -23.92
C LYS A 145 -20.11 13.66 -22.73
N GLY A 146 -20.24 14.88 -22.24
CA GLY A 146 -21.16 15.19 -21.14
C GLY A 146 -20.79 14.56 -19.80
N PRO A 147 -21.58 14.83 -18.76
CA PRO A 147 -21.39 14.24 -17.44
C PRO A 147 -21.79 12.77 -17.43
N ILE A 148 -21.13 11.99 -16.58
CA ILE A 148 -21.52 10.60 -16.28
C ILE A 148 -22.84 10.64 -15.52
N ALA A 149 -23.84 9.87 -15.98
CA ALA A 149 -25.10 9.76 -15.28
C ALA A 149 -24.96 9.10 -13.91
N VAL A 150 -25.69 9.59 -12.92
CA VAL A 150 -25.59 9.14 -11.53
C VAL A 150 -26.01 7.68 -11.29
N GLU A 151 -26.64 7.05 -12.28
CA GLU A 151 -27.02 5.63 -12.28
C GLU A 151 -26.03 4.73 -13.01
N ASP A 152 -25.02 5.29 -13.67
CA ASP A 152 -24.18 4.52 -14.59
C ASP A 152 -22.90 3.97 -13.94
N ALA A 153 -22.46 4.54 -12.85
CA ALA A 153 -21.30 4.01 -12.13
C ALA A 153 -21.70 3.25 -10.86
N VAL A 154 -20.99 2.15 -10.62
CA VAL A 154 -21.11 1.31 -9.42
C VAL A 154 -19.74 1.21 -8.76
N TYR A 155 -19.73 1.32 -7.45
CA TYR A 155 -18.57 1.30 -6.57
C TYR A 155 -18.57 0.07 -5.66
N TYR A 156 -17.57 -0.06 -4.81
CA TYR A 156 -17.48 -1.11 -3.80
C TYR A 156 -18.82 -1.26 -3.05
N GLY A 157 -19.18 -2.51 -2.73
CA GLY A 157 -20.41 -2.82 -2.00
C GLY A 157 -21.71 -2.57 -2.78
N GLY A 158 -21.61 -2.28 -4.10
CA GLY A 158 -22.76 -2.02 -4.95
C GLY A 158 -23.34 -0.61 -4.82
N TYR A 159 -22.61 0.30 -4.15
CA TYR A 159 -23.04 1.70 -4.10
C TYR A 159 -23.06 2.34 -5.48
N THR A 160 -24.13 3.06 -5.78
CA THR A 160 -24.28 3.80 -7.05
C THR A 160 -23.58 5.15 -7.00
N GLN A 161 -23.29 5.74 -8.16
CA GLN A 161 -22.76 7.11 -8.28
C GLN A 161 -23.60 8.11 -7.46
N LYS A 162 -24.94 7.99 -7.51
CA LYS A 162 -25.87 8.85 -6.76
C LYS A 162 -25.66 8.77 -5.24
N GLN A 163 -25.29 7.59 -4.72
CA GLN A 163 -25.01 7.42 -3.29
C GLN A 163 -23.61 7.87 -2.91
N VAL A 164 -22.64 7.69 -3.80
CA VAL A 164 -21.23 8.01 -3.55
C VAL A 164 -20.95 9.49 -3.81
N LYS A 165 -21.32 10.01 -4.98
CA LYS A 165 -21.07 11.39 -5.39
C LYS A 165 -22.24 11.90 -6.25
N PRO A 166 -23.31 12.42 -5.61
CA PRO A 166 -24.57 12.76 -6.30
C PRO A 166 -24.48 13.96 -7.24
N THR A 167 -23.49 14.84 -7.03
CA THR A 167 -23.25 16.00 -7.90
C THR A 167 -21.76 16.13 -8.22
N PRO A 168 -21.40 16.77 -9.34
CA PRO A 168 -19.99 16.99 -9.70
C PRO A 168 -19.16 17.65 -8.59
N ASP A 169 -19.78 18.55 -7.83
CA ASP A 169 -19.10 19.37 -6.81
C ASP A 169 -19.20 18.78 -5.39
N SER A 170 -19.95 17.67 -5.19
CA SER A 170 -20.00 17.03 -3.87
C SER A 170 -18.71 16.26 -3.59
N GLY A 171 -18.28 16.27 -2.33
CA GLY A 171 -17.36 15.23 -1.85
C GLY A 171 -18.01 13.86 -1.85
N LEU A 172 -17.25 12.80 -1.58
CA LEU A 172 -17.80 11.46 -1.44
C LEU A 172 -18.67 11.38 -0.18
N LEU A 173 -19.94 11.05 -0.34
CA LEU A 173 -20.88 10.85 0.76
C LEU A 173 -20.79 9.42 1.33
N LYS A 174 -20.28 8.49 0.53
CA LYS A 174 -19.99 7.09 0.86
C LYS A 174 -18.59 6.74 0.37
N LEU A 175 -17.98 5.78 1.04
CA LEU A 175 -16.68 5.22 0.65
C LEU A 175 -15.53 6.24 0.63
N GLY A 176 -15.71 7.42 1.28
CA GLY A 176 -14.66 8.42 1.43
C GLY A 176 -13.55 7.96 2.39
N MET A 177 -12.41 8.66 2.35
CA MET A 177 -11.23 8.28 3.14
C MET A 177 -11.48 8.29 4.65
N GLU A 178 -12.40 9.11 5.13
CA GLU A 178 -12.78 9.12 6.56
C GLU A 178 -13.42 7.83 7.05
N LYS A 179 -13.81 6.93 6.15
CA LYS A 179 -14.37 5.60 6.47
C LYS A 179 -13.28 4.53 6.64
N ALA A 180 -12.12 4.73 6.03
CA ALA A 180 -10.99 3.83 6.24
C ALA A 180 -10.51 3.92 7.69
N PRO A 181 -10.42 2.79 8.42
CA PRO A 181 -9.88 2.79 9.77
C PRO A 181 -8.37 2.92 9.76
N PRO A 182 -7.73 3.23 10.91
CA PRO A 182 -6.31 3.00 11.07
C PRO A 182 -5.93 1.56 10.73
N ILE A 183 -5.00 1.37 9.80
CA ILE A 183 -4.51 0.04 9.41
C ILE A 183 -3.24 -0.22 10.20
N VAL A 184 -3.33 -1.08 11.22
CA VAL A 184 -2.20 -1.56 12.02
C VAL A 184 -2.20 -3.08 11.90
N THR A 185 -1.25 -3.62 11.12
CA THR A 185 -1.24 -5.04 10.79
C THR A 185 0.14 -5.52 10.34
N SER A 186 0.30 -6.84 10.18
CA SER A 186 1.50 -7.38 9.56
C SER A 186 1.57 -7.05 8.07
N ALA A 187 2.78 -6.91 7.56
CA ALA A 187 3.05 -6.71 6.14
C ALA A 187 4.03 -7.75 5.60
N VAL A 188 3.93 -7.98 4.29
CA VAL A 188 4.89 -8.76 3.50
C VAL A 188 5.50 -7.85 2.46
N LEU A 189 6.83 -7.84 2.35
CA LEU A 189 7.54 -7.20 1.23
C LEU A 189 7.92 -8.26 0.20
N LEU A 190 7.62 -8.00 -1.06
CA LEU A 190 8.00 -8.80 -2.22
C LEU A 190 9.04 -8.03 -3.06
N ASP A 191 10.22 -8.59 -3.24
CA ASP A 191 11.33 -7.95 -3.97
C ASP A 191 11.26 -8.27 -5.48
N ALA A 192 10.41 -7.54 -6.19
CA ALA A 192 10.23 -7.68 -7.63
C ALA A 192 11.41 -7.11 -8.42
N LYS A 193 12.09 -6.08 -7.91
CA LYS A 193 13.34 -5.58 -8.52
C LYS A 193 14.35 -6.69 -8.69
N LYS A 194 14.51 -7.54 -7.67
CA LYS A 194 15.42 -8.68 -7.73
C LYS A 194 14.87 -9.81 -8.58
N ALA A 195 13.59 -10.18 -8.37
CA ALA A 195 13.02 -11.41 -8.94
C ALA A 195 12.61 -11.26 -10.41
N VAL A 196 12.14 -10.09 -10.82
CA VAL A 196 11.66 -9.79 -12.18
C VAL A 196 12.65 -8.89 -12.91
N GLY A 197 13.08 -7.80 -12.28
CA GLY A 197 14.03 -6.83 -12.86
C GLY A 197 15.49 -7.31 -12.89
N GLY A 198 15.79 -8.51 -12.39
CA GLY A 198 17.17 -9.03 -12.37
C GLY A 198 18.15 -8.20 -11.53
N GLY A 199 17.66 -7.48 -10.52
CA GLY A 199 18.42 -6.58 -9.65
C GLY A 199 18.46 -5.12 -10.15
N GLN A 200 17.89 -4.84 -11.32
CA GLN A 200 17.67 -3.48 -11.84
C GLN A 200 16.20 -3.07 -11.63
N PRO A 201 15.90 -1.77 -11.61
CA PRO A 201 14.50 -1.32 -11.64
C PRO A 201 13.74 -1.98 -12.80
N MET A 202 12.52 -2.44 -12.53
CA MET A 202 11.66 -3.00 -13.57
C MET A 202 11.36 -1.94 -14.65
N LYS A 203 11.07 -2.40 -15.86
CA LYS A 203 10.77 -1.50 -16.99
C LYS A 203 9.31 -1.07 -16.96
N ALA A 204 9.02 0.10 -17.54
CA ALA A 204 7.65 0.57 -17.73
C ALA A 204 6.80 -0.46 -18.46
N GLY A 205 5.59 -0.72 -17.97
CA GLY A 205 4.68 -1.73 -18.49
C GLY A 205 5.03 -3.18 -18.14
N GLU A 206 6.16 -3.44 -17.48
CA GLU A 206 6.54 -4.78 -17.04
C GLU A 206 5.66 -5.24 -15.86
N LEU A 207 5.32 -6.54 -15.85
CA LEU A 207 4.29 -7.08 -14.97
C LEU A 207 4.84 -8.02 -13.90
N VAL A 208 4.47 -7.78 -12.66
CA VAL A 208 4.59 -8.78 -11.58
C VAL A 208 3.37 -9.68 -11.61
N THR A 209 3.54 -10.94 -11.99
CA THR A 209 2.47 -11.94 -12.11
C THR A 209 2.24 -12.71 -10.80
N ALA A 210 1.13 -13.44 -10.69
CA ALA A 210 0.88 -14.35 -9.57
C ALA A 210 2.01 -15.38 -9.39
N LYS A 211 2.55 -15.90 -10.50
CA LYS A 211 3.71 -16.80 -10.49
C LYS A 211 4.95 -16.13 -9.91
N HIS A 212 5.20 -14.87 -10.26
CA HIS A 212 6.31 -14.11 -9.68
C HIS A 212 6.13 -13.92 -8.17
N ILE A 213 4.91 -13.67 -7.69
CA ILE A 213 4.62 -13.58 -6.25
C ILE A 213 4.98 -14.88 -5.53
N GLU A 214 4.57 -16.03 -6.05
CA GLU A 214 4.91 -17.34 -5.47
C GLU A 214 6.41 -17.61 -5.45
N GLN A 215 7.10 -17.24 -6.52
CA GLN A 215 8.57 -17.37 -6.62
C GLN A 215 9.27 -16.47 -5.58
N MET A 216 8.83 -15.21 -5.42
CA MET A 216 9.37 -14.29 -4.41
C MET A 216 9.13 -14.82 -3.00
N LEU A 217 7.91 -15.25 -2.67
CA LEU A 217 7.60 -15.85 -1.38
C LEU A 217 8.53 -17.04 -1.06
N LYS A 218 8.77 -17.91 -2.04
CA LYS A 218 9.69 -19.04 -1.88
C LYS A 218 11.14 -18.58 -1.69
N ALA A 219 11.62 -17.69 -2.55
CA ALA A 219 13.01 -17.20 -2.52
C ALA A 219 13.33 -16.42 -1.24
N GLN A 220 12.35 -15.72 -0.69
CA GLN A 220 12.45 -14.94 0.56
C GLN A 220 12.21 -15.78 1.82
N GLY A 221 12.05 -17.10 1.70
CA GLY A 221 11.83 -18.01 2.83
C GLY A 221 10.41 -17.94 3.41
N LEU A 222 9.49 -17.29 2.72
CA LEU A 222 8.11 -17.09 3.16
C LEU A 222 7.14 -18.15 2.64
N GLY A 223 7.60 -19.20 1.95
CA GLY A 223 6.74 -20.21 1.32
C GLY A 223 5.76 -20.91 2.27
N LYS A 224 6.16 -21.13 3.54
CA LYS A 224 5.27 -21.70 4.57
C LYS A 224 4.30 -20.68 5.17
N ARG A 225 4.71 -19.42 5.30
CA ARG A 225 3.87 -18.33 5.79
C ARG A 225 2.86 -17.92 4.72
N GLY A 226 3.37 -17.63 3.55
CA GLY A 226 2.61 -17.04 2.45
C GLY A 226 2.13 -15.62 2.78
N VAL A 227 1.12 -15.19 2.06
CA VAL A 227 0.32 -14.01 2.34
C VAL A 227 -0.90 -14.44 3.16
N LEU A 228 -1.18 -13.74 4.24
CA LEU A 228 -2.26 -14.05 5.17
C LEU A 228 -3.39 -13.03 5.06
N PRO A 229 -4.64 -13.45 5.37
CA PRO A 229 -5.75 -12.50 5.47
C PRO A 229 -5.42 -11.35 6.44
N GLY A 230 -5.69 -10.13 6.00
CA GLY A 230 -5.41 -8.94 6.79
C GLY A 230 -3.97 -8.41 6.67
N ASP A 231 -3.09 -9.03 5.89
CA ASP A 231 -1.77 -8.45 5.60
C ASP A 231 -1.89 -7.22 4.69
N VAL A 232 -0.93 -6.31 4.82
CA VAL A 232 -0.53 -5.40 3.75
C VAL A 232 0.56 -6.08 2.94
N VAL A 233 0.45 -6.05 1.61
CA VAL A 233 1.50 -6.56 0.73
C VAL A 233 2.19 -5.38 0.06
N TYR A 234 3.49 -5.25 0.26
CA TYR A 234 4.33 -4.29 -0.45
C TYR A 234 5.09 -5.00 -1.56
N VAL A 235 5.21 -4.36 -2.73
CA VAL A 235 5.97 -4.87 -3.87
C VAL A 235 6.99 -3.82 -4.28
N TYR A 236 8.27 -4.13 -4.07
CA TYR A 236 9.38 -3.27 -4.47
C TYR A 236 9.81 -3.58 -5.89
N THR A 237 9.52 -2.67 -6.80
CA THR A 237 9.84 -2.80 -8.23
C THR A 237 11.17 -2.14 -8.59
N GLY A 238 11.68 -1.28 -7.71
CA GLY A 238 12.82 -0.40 -7.96
C GLY A 238 12.44 0.87 -8.72
N TRP A 239 11.15 1.04 -9.10
CA TRP A 239 10.72 2.28 -9.76
C TRP A 239 10.85 3.49 -8.83
N GLY A 240 10.67 3.29 -7.51
CA GLY A 240 10.88 4.30 -6.49
C GLY A 240 12.31 4.89 -6.46
N ASP A 241 13.31 4.18 -7.01
CA ASP A 241 14.67 4.68 -7.13
C ASP A 241 14.77 5.90 -8.08
N TYR A 242 13.75 6.08 -8.94
CA TYR A 242 13.62 7.24 -9.84
C TYR A 242 12.89 8.43 -9.20
N TRP A 243 12.44 8.32 -7.95
CA TRP A 243 11.91 9.46 -7.23
C TRP A 243 13.03 10.47 -6.96
N GLN A 244 13.02 11.57 -7.69
CA GLN A 244 14.00 12.65 -7.57
C GLN A 244 13.33 13.93 -7.10
N ASP A 245 13.99 14.64 -6.20
CA ASP A 245 13.56 15.95 -5.72
C ASP A 245 14.78 16.90 -5.73
N PRO A 246 14.86 17.89 -6.64
CA PRO A 246 13.79 18.30 -7.57
C PRO A 246 13.57 17.33 -8.74
N ASP A 247 12.29 17.19 -9.15
CA ASP A 247 11.90 16.41 -10.32
C ASP A 247 12.18 17.18 -11.62
N THR A 248 13.41 17.09 -12.09
CA THR A 248 13.87 17.81 -13.30
C THR A 248 13.47 17.11 -14.58
N GLU A 249 13.36 15.78 -14.56
CA GLU A 249 13.09 14.98 -15.76
C GLU A 249 11.59 14.78 -16.01
N LYS A 250 10.76 14.91 -14.98
CA LYS A 250 9.29 14.77 -15.01
C LYS A 250 8.79 13.48 -15.66
N PHE A 251 9.52 12.39 -15.44
CA PHE A 251 9.17 11.14 -16.08
C PHE A 251 8.54 10.13 -15.14
N TYR A 252 8.75 10.27 -13.82
CA TYR A 252 8.32 9.31 -12.80
C TYR A 252 6.84 8.91 -12.93
N TYR A 253 5.94 9.90 -13.11
CA TYR A 253 4.50 9.67 -13.23
C TYR A 253 4.00 9.37 -14.65
N THR A 254 4.85 9.32 -15.65
CA THR A 254 4.40 9.14 -17.06
C THR A 254 4.23 7.69 -17.47
N LYS A 255 4.83 6.78 -16.73
CA LYS A 255 4.89 5.35 -17.00
C LYS A 255 5.36 4.61 -15.75
N ALA A 256 5.07 3.31 -15.62
CA ALA A 256 5.58 2.49 -14.51
C ALA A 256 5.41 0.99 -14.78
N PRO A 257 6.19 0.10 -14.13
CA PRO A 257 5.81 -1.29 -13.95
C PRO A 257 4.64 -1.39 -12.96
N GLY A 258 4.02 -2.56 -12.88
CA GLY A 258 2.95 -2.79 -11.91
C GLY A 258 2.59 -4.27 -11.80
N LEU A 259 1.46 -4.55 -11.18
CA LEU A 259 0.96 -5.91 -11.09
C LEU A 259 0.16 -6.30 -12.34
N SER A 260 0.13 -7.58 -12.66
CA SER A 260 -0.78 -8.15 -13.64
C SER A 260 -2.17 -8.40 -13.03
N TYR A 261 -3.17 -8.54 -13.87
CA TYR A 261 -4.53 -8.80 -13.41
C TYR A 261 -4.68 -10.15 -12.69
N ASP A 262 -3.91 -11.18 -13.05
CA ASP A 262 -3.87 -12.45 -12.32
C ASP A 262 -3.22 -12.31 -10.94
N ALA A 263 -2.21 -11.43 -10.79
CA ALA A 263 -1.64 -11.12 -9.48
C ALA A 263 -2.64 -10.42 -8.56
N ALA A 264 -3.45 -9.50 -9.10
CA ALA A 264 -4.51 -8.85 -8.34
C ALA A 264 -5.55 -9.87 -7.82
N LYS A 265 -5.99 -10.79 -8.68
CA LYS A 265 -6.89 -11.88 -8.27
C LYS A 265 -6.27 -12.78 -7.21
N TYR A 266 -5.02 -13.18 -7.41
CA TYR A 266 -4.27 -14.00 -6.44
C TYR A 266 -4.20 -13.36 -5.05
N LEU A 267 -3.94 -12.06 -4.98
CA LEU A 267 -3.89 -11.32 -3.72
C LEU A 267 -5.28 -11.08 -3.13
N GLY A 268 -6.28 -10.81 -3.97
CA GLY A 268 -7.68 -10.70 -3.58
C GLY A 268 -8.21 -11.94 -2.89
N GLU A 269 -7.95 -13.13 -3.45
CA GLU A 269 -8.30 -14.43 -2.85
C GLU A 269 -7.65 -14.63 -1.48
N ARG A 270 -6.47 -14.05 -1.26
CA ARG A 270 -5.76 -14.07 0.04
C ARG A 270 -6.25 -13.01 1.00
N ARG A 271 -7.19 -12.17 0.56
CA ARG A 271 -7.88 -11.20 1.41
C ARG A 271 -6.91 -10.27 2.12
N ILE A 272 -6.00 -9.67 1.37
CA ILE A 272 -5.13 -8.62 1.89
C ILE A 272 -5.93 -7.35 2.20
N VAL A 273 -5.45 -6.52 3.11
CA VAL A 273 -6.10 -5.24 3.45
C VAL A 273 -5.74 -4.15 2.45
N ALA A 274 -4.45 -4.11 2.08
CA ALA A 274 -3.95 -3.15 1.11
C ALA A 274 -2.79 -3.73 0.32
N ILE A 275 -2.63 -3.24 -0.89
CA ILE A 275 -1.45 -3.43 -1.74
C ILE A 275 -0.67 -2.12 -1.79
N GLY A 276 0.66 -2.18 -1.68
CA GLY A 276 1.52 -1.01 -1.78
C GLY A 276 2.64 -1.21 -2.78
N LEU A 277 2.84 -0.27 -3.68
CA LEU A 277 3.94 -0.27 -4.64
C LEU A 277 4.78 1.01 -4.52
N ASP A 278 6.03 0.91 -4.92
CA ASP A 278 6.94 2.05 -5.10
C ASP A 278 6.76 2.75 -6.46
N THR A 279 5.59 2.59 -7.07
CA THR A 279 5.20 3.15 -8.36
C THR A 279 4.06 4.17 -8.20
N PRO A 280 3.86 5.08 -9.17
CA PRO A 280 2.75 6.04 -9.12
C PRO A 280 1.37 5.42 -9.25
N PHE A 281 1.30 4.15 -9.69
CA PHE A 281 0.07 3.36 -9.84
C PHE A 281 0.36 1.92 -9.47
N VAL A 282 -0.61 1.21 -8.94
CA VAL A 282 -0.51 -0.26 -8.73
C VAL A 282 -0.64 -1.01 -10.05
N ASP A 283 -1.37 -0.45 -11.00
CA ASP A 283 -1.46 -0.92 -12.39
C ASP A 283 -0.17 -0.60 -13.15
N ALA A 284 0.23 -1.49 -14.04
CA ALA A 284 1.32 -1.21 -14.94
C ALA A 284 0.90 -0.22 -16.03
N VAL A 285 1.71 0.80 -16.23
CA VAL A 285 1.48 1.86 -17.21
C VAL A 285 2.60 1.80 -18.27
N PRO A 286 2.34 1.20 -19.44
CA PRO A 286 3.26 1.26 -20.58
C PRO A 286 3.55 2.68 -21.02
N GLU A 287 4.74 2.89 -21.61
CA GLU A 287 5.11 4.20 -22.14
C GLU A 287 4.13 4.66 -23.21
N GLY A 288 3.64 5.90 -23.08
CA GLY A 288 2.67 6.49 -24.00
C GLY A 288 1.20 6.16 -23.70
N MET A 289 0.92 5.24 -22.76
CA MET A 289 -0.47 4.87 -22.39
C MET A 289 -1.28 6.08 -21.90
N LEU A 290 -0.76 6.84 -20.96
CA LEU A 290 -1.45 8.03 -20.41
C LEU A 290 -1.65 9.15 -21.44
N ALA A 291 -0.85 9.14 -22.50
CA ALA A 291 -0.97 10.08 -23.63
C ALA A 291 -1.84 9.53 -24.78
N GLY A 292 -2.47 8.36 -24.60
CA GLY A 292 -3.29 7.71 -25.63
C GLY A 292 -2.49 7.19 -26.84
N LYS A 293 -1.16 7.06 -26.69
CA LYS A 293 -0.26 6.60 -27.78
C LYS A 293 0.05 5.11 -27.72
N ALA A 294 -0.26 4.46 -26.62
CA ALA A 294 -0.10 3.02 -26.42
C ALA A 294 -1.35 2.45 -25.73
N GLY A 295 -1.58 1.13 -25.91
CA GLY A 295 -2.62 0.41 -25.20
C GLY A 295 -2.24 0.12 -23.74
N PRO A 296 -3.20 -0.40 -22.95
CA PRO A 296 -2.94 -0.81 -21.58
C PRO A 296 -2.00 -2.02 -21.52
N ALA A 297 -1.54 -2.35 -20.32
CA ALA A 297 -0.73 -3.54 -20.09
C ALA A 297 -1.45 -4.83 -20.53
N ALA A 298 -0.69 -5.87 -20.84
CA ALA A 298 -1.23 -7.13 -21.30
C ALA A 298 -2.13 -7.81 -20.25
N GLY A 299 -3.19 -8.48 -20.70
CA GLY A 299 -4.04 -9.32 -19.86
C GLY A 299 -5.09 -8.59 -19.03
N VAL A 300 -5.23 -7.27 -19.19
CA VAL A 300 -6.34 -6.52 -18.57
C VAL A 300 -7.63 -6.69 -19.36
N PRO A 301 -8.81 -6.68 -18.70
CA PRO A 301 -10.10 -6.73 -19.40
C PRO A 301 -10.29 -5.53 -20.33
N GLN A 302 -10.98 -5.76 -21.45
CA GLN A 302 -11.30 -4.70 -22.41
C GLN A 302 -12.06 -3.55 -21.73
N GLY A 303 -11.67 -2.31 -22.00
CA GLY A 303 -12.29 -1.10 -21.44
C GLY A 303 -11.88 -0.80 -19.98
N LEU A 304 -11.03 -1.60 -19.36
CA LEU A 304 -10.55 -1.40 -17.99
C LEU A 304 -9.01 -1.29 -17.96
N PRO A 305 -8.43 -0.20 -18.47
CA PRO A 305 -6.96 -0.03 -18.50
C PRO A 305 -6.31 -0.02 -17.11
N PHE A 306 -7.05 0.41 -16.07
CA PHE A 306 -6.69 0.33 -14.67
C PHE A 306 -7.46 -0.82 -13.99
N ALA A 307 -7.21 -2.04 -14.47
CA ALA A 307 -7.95 -3.23 -14.04
C ALA A 307 -7.75 -3.58 -12.56
N LEU A 308 -6.61 -3.20 -11.98
CA LEU A 308 -6.34 -3.45 -10.56
C LEU A 308 -7.15 -2.52 -9.67
N HIS A 309 -7.23 -1.23 -10.03
CA HIS A 309 -8.13 -0.29 -9.34
C HIS A 309 -9.57 -0.81 -9.36
N HIS A 310 -10.05 -1.27 -10.52
CA HIS A 310 -11.36 -1.88 -10.61
C HIS A 310 -11.49 -3.13 -9.73
N HIS A 311 -10.59 -4.09 -9.87
CA HIS A 311 -10.71 -5.36 -9.15
C HIS A 311 -10.52 -5.19 -7.64
N MET A 312 -9.46 -4.50 -7.23
CA MET A 312 -9.12 -4.42 -5.81
C MET A 312 -9.95 -3.39 -5.05
N LEU A 313 -10.08 -2.14 -5.54
CA LEU A 313 -10.92 -1.14 -4.85
C LEU A 313 -12.40 -1.47 -5.00
N THR A 314 -12.88 -1.61 -6.26
CA THR A 314 -14.33 -1.67 -6.55
C THR A 314 -14.94 -3.03 -6.23
N GLN A 315 -14.26 -4.15 -6.54
CA GLN A 315 -14.83 -5.49 -6.31
C GLN A 315 -14.48 -6.05 -4.94
N MET A 316 -13.22 -5.92 -4.51
CA MET A 316 -12.71 -6.60 -3.31
C MET A 316 -12.67 -5.72 -2.06
N GLY A 317 -12.71 -4.40 -2.19
CA GLY A 317 -12.58 -3.48 -1.06
C GLY A 317 -11.17 -3.50 -0.45
N ILE A 318 -10.13 -3.62 -1.29
CA ILE A 318 -8.72 -3.60 -0.94
C ILE A 318 -8.16 -2.24 -1.28
N HIS A 319 -7.55 -1.55 -0.31
CA HIS A 319 -6.95 -0.24 -0.51
C HIS A 319 -5.65 -0.31 -1.32
N HIS A 320 -5.36 0.75 -2.08
CA HIS A 320 -4.08 0.94 -2.77
C HIS A 320 -3.21 1.92 -2.00
N ILE A 321 -1.92 1.60 -1.90
CA ILE A 321 -0.87 2.49 -1.42
C ILE A 321 0.09 2.69 -2.58
N GLU A 322 0.28 3.92 -2.99
CA GLU A 322 1.11 4.26 -4.14
C GLU A 322 2.28 5.14 -3.71
N ASN A 323 3.35 5.13 -4.50
CA ASN A 323 4.58 5.85 -4.22
C ASN A 323 5.16 5.50 -2.83
N ALA A 324 5.11 4.23 -2.44
CA ALA A 324 5.71 3.79 -1.19
C ALA A 324 7.24 3.75 -1.30
N LYS A 325 7.95 4.27 -0.30
CA LYS A 325 9.41 4.20 -0.21
C LYS A 325 9.84 2.85 0.36
N LEU A 326 10.21 1.89 -0.47
CA LEU A 326 10.44 0.50 -0.09
C LEU A 326 11.90 0.05 -0.14
N ASP A 327 12.81 0.89 -0.62
CA ASP A 327 14.22 0.61 -0.83
C ASP A 327 14.95 0.14 0.44
N GLU A 328 14.67 0.78 1.58
CA GLU A 328 15.32 0.43 2.84
C GLU A 328 14.87 -0.93 3.39
N LEU A 329 13.57 -1.24 3.30
CA LEU A 329 13.06 -2.56 3.67
C LEU A 329 13.69 -3.67 2.81
N ALA A 330 13.79 -3.43 1.48
CA ALA A 330 14.38 -4.38 0.54
C ALA A 330 15.88 -4.56 0.77
N ARG A 331 16.62 -3.47 0.97
CA ARG A 331 18.06 -3.47 1.27
C ARG A 331 18.37 -4.28 2.53
N ASP A 332 17.60 -4.06 3.59
CA ASP A 332 17.76 -4.74 4.88
C ASP A 332 17.09 -6.13 4.89
N LYS A 333 16.49 -6.55 3.78
CA LYS A 333 15.78 -7.85 3.59
C LYS A 333 14.70 -8.08 4.66
N VAL A 334 13.96 -7.04 5.01
CA VAL A 334 12.84 -7.12 5.95
C VAL A 334 11.60 -7.62 5.21
N TRP A 335 11.49 -8.93 5.09
CA TRP A 335 10.41 -9.56 4.31
C TRP A 335 9.06 -9.59 5.01
N THR A 336 9.06 -9.45 6.35
CA THR A 336 7.84 -9.30 7.15
C THR A 336 8.03 -8.20 8.19
N SER A 337 6.95 -7.46 8.48
CA SER A 337 6.98 -6.34 9.44
C SER A 337 5.61 -6.12 10.07
N CYS A 338 5.57 -5.31 11.14
CA CYS A 338 4.35 -4.60 11.54
C CYS A 338 4.30 -3.29 10.77
N THR A 339 3.21 -3.04 10.03
CA THR A 339 3.02 -1.78 9.33
C THR A 339 1.87 -0.99 9.93
N LEU A 340 2.08 0.33 10.00
CA LEU A 340 1.10 1.31 10.44
C LEU A 340 0.81 2.23 9.24
N VAL A 341 -0.44 2.21 8.77
CA VAL A 341 -0.92 3.09 7.70
C VAL A 341 -2.10 3.87 8.25
N LEU A 342 -1.90 5.17 8.41
CA LEU A 342 -2.83 6.07 9.09
C LEU A 342 -3.27 7.17 8.12
N PRO A 343 -4.37 6.98 7.38
CA PRO A 343 -4.89 8.02 6.50
C PRO A 343 -5.42 9.20 7.30
N ASN A 344 -5.35 10.39 6.73
CA ASN A 344 -6.04 11.55 7.26
C ASN A 344 -7.56 11.34 7.21
N ARG A 345 -8.29 11.83 8.20
CA ARG A 345 -9.75 11.76 8.24
C ARG A 345 -10.38 12.94 7.49
N GLU A 346 -10.13 13.01 6.21
CA GLU A 346 -10.65 14.06 5.33
C GLU A 346 -12.02 13.65 4.81
N LYS A 347 -13.06 14.36 5.24
CA LYS A 347 -14.44 14.05 4.87
C LYS A 347 -14.65 14.17 3.35
N GLY A 348 -15.10 13.10 2.74
CA GLY A 348 -15.46 13.06 1.33
C GLY A 348 -14.27 13.04 0.38
N SER A 349 -13.05 12.76 0.87
CA SER A 349 -11.87 12.65 0.04
C SER A 349 -11.78 11.27 -0.64
N ALA A 350 -11.28 11.24 -1.87
CA ALA A 350 -11.03 10.03 -2.65
C ALA A 350 -9.72 9.33 -2.27
N GLY A 351 -8.86 9.97 -1.52
CA GLY A 351 -7.59 9.44 -1.02
C GLY A 351 -6.99 10.32 0.05
N SER A 352 -5.83 9.94 0.54
CA SER A 352 -5.08 10.68 1.55
C SER A 352 -3.58 10.53 1.32
N PRO A 353 -2.80 11.61 1.42
CA PRO A 353 -1.38 11.46 1.66
C PRO A 353 -1.19 10.76 2.99
N ILE A 354 -0.21 9.87 3.05
CA ILE A 354 0.09 9.06 4.23
C ILE A 354 1.59 9.05 4.53
N ARG A 355 1.90 8.76 5.78
CA ARG A 355 3.25 8.47 6.26
C ARG A 355 3.28 7.07 6.86
N PRO A 356 3.31 6.00 6.04
CA PRO A 356 3.36 4.65 6.57
C PRO A 356 4.71 4.37 7.22
N VAL A 357 4.68 3.61 8.31
CA VAL A 357 5.89 3.17 9.01
C VAL A 357 5.82 1.66 9.20
N SER A 358 6.92 0.96 8.95
CA SER A 358 7.05 -0.46 9.25
C SER A 358 8.10 -0.73 10.29
N TYR A 359 7.80 -1.63 11.22
CA TYR A 359 8.75 -2.15 12.21
C TYR A 359 9.09 -3.59 11.84
N GLY A 360 10.35 -3.86 11.55
CA GLY A 360 10.80 -5.19 11.16
C GLY A 360 12.24 -5.46 11.56
N VAL A 361 12.62 -6.72 11.52
CA VAL A 361 13.97 -7.14 11.89
C VAL A 361 14.79 -7.33 10.63
N PRO A 362 15.90 -6.58 10.45
CA PRO A 362 16.83 -6.80 9.36
C PRO A 362 17.34 -8.24 9.32
N ALA A 363 17.51 -8.82 8.13
CA ALA A 363 18.21 -10.06 8.00
C ALA A 363 19.66 -9.90 8.51
N GLN A 364 20.13 -10.85 9.27
CA GLN A 364 21.56 -10.90 9.64
C GLN A 364 22.34 -11.31 8.39
N ASN A 365 23.39 -10.53 8.04
CA ASN A 365 24.36 -10.90 7.01
C ASN A 365 25.16 -12.13 7.42
#